data_5e6bcd495f9c0149cfe45a36da9961da
#
_entry.id   5e6bcd495f9c0149cfe45a36da9961da
#
_cell.length_a   1.000
_cell.length_b   1.000
_cell.length_c   1.000
_cell.angle_alpha   90.00
_cell.angle_beta   90.00
_cell.angle_gamma   90.00
#
_symmetry.space_group_name_H-M   'P 1'
#
loop_
_entity.id
_entity.type
_entity.pdbx_description
1 polymer ?
#
loop_
_entity_poly.entity_id
_entity_poly.type
_entity_poly.pdbx_seq_one_letter_code
_entity_poly.pdbx_strand_id
1 'polypeptide(L)'
;MNFGPVFARLILVIGIYAGAAGLLRLFYGMDEELRNCSRNCIVRKWLIYSTLVCALPVMEMNVMSPVIWISLWFLGIYFVVASVTDTLICQVYDILQYIGVIGGGIWLWYQNPPADKGIALLVFSLMQYGIFMRMYGNADGMGYCVCSLYLAGAGFGLEGFLYQMLAGFLILTLVQLFCCNINTKGQLKQPIALFPYIIGGFMILWYSK
;
A
#
# COMPACT_ATOMS: atom_id res chain seq x y z
N MET A 1 -17.45 23.66 -17.47
CA MET A 1 -16.61 22.58 -16.92
C MET A 1 -16.30 22.89 -15.47
N ASN A 2 -16.71 22.04 -14.53
CA ASN A 2 -16.43 22.24 -13.11
C ASN A 2 -15.00 21.79 -12.81
N PHE A 3 -14.04 22.72 -12.81
CA PHE A 3 -12.62 22.43 -12.55
C PHE A 3 -12.33 22.10 -11.06
N GLY A 4 -13.28 22.37 -10.15
CA GLY A 4 -13.12 22.16 -8.72
C GLY A 4 -12.70 20.73 -8.33
N PRO A 5 -13.35 19.66 -8.81
CA PRO A 5 -13.00 18.29 -8.45
C PRO A 5 -11.61 17.86 -8.93
N VAL A 6 -11.21 18.31 -10.12
CA VAL A 6 -9.88 17.97 -10.67
C VAL A 6 -8.77 18.66 -9.88
N PHE A 7 -8.97 19.93 -9.56
CA PHE A 7 -7.99 20.70 -8.78
C PHE A 7 -7.83 20.12 -7.37
N ALA A 8 -8.93 19.74 -6.75
CA ALA A 8 -8.91 19.10 -5.45
C ALA A 8 -8.11 17.79 -5.47
N ARG A 9 -8.34 16.91 -6.46
CA ARG A 9 -7.59 15.65 -6.59
C ARG A 9 -6.09 15.90 -6.78
N LEU A 10 -5.70 16.90 -7.58
CA LEU A 10 -4.30 17.28 -7.74
C LEU A 10 -3.66 17.71 -6.42
N ILE A 11 -4.38 18.49 -5.60
CA ILE A 11 -3.90 18.87 -4.27
C ILE A 11 -3.65 17.64 -3.40
N LEU A 12 -4.55 16.65 -3.43
CA LEU A 12 -4.38 15.41 -2.66
C LEU A 12 -3.13 14.63 -3.11
N VAL A 13 -2.92 14.48 -4.41
CA VAL A 13 -1.74 13.81 -4.97
C VAL A 13 -0.45 14.53 -4.59
N ILE A 14 -0.44 15.86 -4.70
CA ILE A 14 0.71 16.68 -4.25
C ILE A 14 0.93 16.52 -2.75
N GLY A 15 -0.14 16.49 -1.95
CA GLY A 15 -0.08 16.27 -0.51
C GLY A 15 0.47 14.89 -0.14
N ILE A 16 0.09 13.83 -0.87
CA ILE A 16 0.65 12.47 -0.70
C ILE A 16 2.15 12.49 -1.00
N TYR A 17 2.54 13.07 -2.13
CA TYR A 17 3.96 13.18 -2.51
C TYR A 17 4.78 13.94 -1.47
N ALA A 18 4.30 15.09 -1.02
CA ALA A 18 4.99 15.93 -0.05
C ALA A 18 5.09 15.23 1.32
N GLY A 19 4.02 14.59 1.79
CA GLY A 19 4.00 13.83 3.04
C GLY A 19 4.95 12.63 2.99
N ALA A 20 4.92 11.85 1.90
CA ALA A 20 5.82 10.72 1.70
C ALA A 20 7.29 11.16 1.62
N ALA A 21 7.58 12.24 0.89
CA ALA A 21 8.93 12.79 0.81
C ALA A 21 9.44 13.31 2.17
N GLY A 22 8.55 13.91 2.97
CA GLY A 22 8.87 14.35 4.33
C GLY A 22 9.22 13.18 5.25
N LEU A 23 8.39 12.12 5.28
CA LEU A 23 8.65 10.92 6.07
C LEU A 23 9.93 10.19 5.63
N LEU A 24 10.15 10.04 4.32
CA LEU A 24 11.39 9.45 3.83
C LEU A 24 12.62 10.24 4.27
N ARG A 25 12.57 11.58 4.28
CA ARG A 25 13.67 12.39 4.78
C ARG A 25 13.95 12.15 6.27
N LEU A 26 12.90 11.98 7.08
CA LEU A 26 13.04 11.63 8.49
C LEU A 26 13.71 10.26 8.65
N PHE A 27 13.25 9.25 7.91
CA PHE A 27 13.85 7.91 7.93
C PHE A 27 15.31 7.91 7.45
N TYR A 28 15.64 8.69 6.43
CA TYR A 28 17.05 8.92 6.02
C TYR A 28 17.92 9.47 7.12
N GLY A 29 17.36 10.30 7.99
CA GLY A 29 18.09 10.82 9.15
C GLY A 29 18.35 9.76 10.23
N MET A 30 17.47 8.77 10.34
CA MET A 30 17.46 7.78 11.42
C MET A 30 18.09 6.44 11.04
N ASP A 31 18.09 6.08 9.75
CA ASP A 31 18.47 4.74 9.28
C ASP A 31 19.69 4.83 8.33
N GLU A 32 20.78 4.16 8.75
CA GLU A 32 22.02 4.11 7.95
C GLU A 32 21.90 3.22 6.71
N GLU A 33 21.11 2.13 6.78
CA GLU A 33 20.91 1.24 5.62
C GLU A 33 20.20 1.98 4.51
N LEU A 34 19.10 2.67 4.85
CA LEU A 34 18.37 3.48 3.91
C LEU A 34 19.25 4.61 3.33
N ARG A 35 20.08 5.24 4.16
CA ARG A 35 21.03 6.27 3.75
C ARG A 35 22.07 5.75 2.77
N ASN A 36 22.60 4.56 3.00
CA ASN A 36 23.62 3.95 2.16
C ASN A 36 23.07 3.42 0.82
N CYS A 37 21.82 2.96 0.80
CA CYS A 37 21.12 2.55 -0.44
C CYS A 37 20.74 3.73 -1.33
N SER A 38 20.71 4.95 -0.80
CA SER A 38 20.22 6.13 -1.48
C SER A 38 21.25 6.76 -2.42
N ARG A 39 21.38 6.20 -3.60
CA ARG A 39 21.72 7.07 -4.73
C ARG A 39 20.45 7.88 -5.04
N ASN A 40 20.45 9.15 -4.67
CA ASN A 40 19.31 10.09 -4.70
C ASN A 40 18.40 10.00 -5.95
N CYS A 41 18.93 9.53 -7.06
CA CYS A 41 18.20 9.38 -8.30
C CYS A 41 17.21 8.19 -8.29
N ILE A 42 17.56 7.07 -7.66
CA ILE A 42 16.73 5.85 -7.63
C ILE A 42 15.53 6.08 -6.71
N VAL A 43 15.77 6.61 -5.52
CA VAL A 43 14.70 6.92 -4.56
C VAL A 43 13.69 7.90 -5.14
N ARG A 44 14.17 8.96 -5.80
CA ARG A 44 13.28 9.95 -6.43
C ARG A 44 12.41 9.33 -7.52
N LYS A 45 12.97 8.43 -8.33
CA LYS A 45 12.20 7.71 -9.36
C LYS A 45 11.12 6.82 -8.72
N TRP A 46 11.49 6.00 -7.72
CA TRP A 46 10.54 5.15 -7.03
C TRP A 46 9.45 5.94 -6.32
N LEU A 47 9.80 7.06 -5.66
CA LEU A 47 8.83 7.95 -5.04
C LEU A 47 7.82 8.50 -6.06
N ILE A 48 8.28 8.93 -7.23
CA ILE A 48 7.38 9.43 -8.30
C ILE A 48 6.49 8.30 -8.82
N TYR A 49 7.05 7.13 -9.16
CA TYR A 49 6.27 6.01 -9.68
C TYR A 49 5.22 5.52 -8.68
N SER A 50 5.62 5.32 -7.41
CA SER A 50 4.69 4.89 -6.37
C SER A 50 3.57 5.91 -6.14
N THR A 51 3.90 7.22 -6.17
CA THR A 51 2.90 8.28 -6.03
C THR A 51 1.92 8.28 -7.22
N LEU A 52 2.41 8.10 -8.45
CA LEU A 52 1.54 8.02 -9.63
C LEU A 52 0.60 6.82 -9.57
N VAL A 53 1.10 5.65 -9.18
CA VAL A 53 0.27 4.44 -9.00
C VAL A 53 -0.81 4.69 -7.93
N CYS A 54 -0.44 5.25 -6.78
CA CYS A 54 -1.38 5.55 -5.70
C CYS A 54 -2.35 6.69 -6.04
N ALA A 55 -2.02 7.55 -7.02
CA ALA A 55 -2.90 8.61 -7.47
C ALA A 55 -4.10 8.09 -8.29
N LEU A 56 -3.94 6.95 -8.97
CA LEU A 56 -4.96 6.42 -9.85
C LEU A 56 -6.33 6.23 -9.15
N PRO A 57 -6.46 5.55 -7.98
CA PRO A 57 -7.75 5.42 -7.29
C PRO A 57 -8.35 6.77 -6.89
N VAL A 58 -7.51 7.72 -6.51
CA VAL A 58 -7.93 9.06 -6.10
C VAL A 58 -8.58 9.81 -7.27
N MET A 59 -8.12 9.58 -8.49
CA MET A 59 -8.63 10.27 -9.67
C MET A 59 -10.05 9.83 -10.06
N GLU A 60 -10.46 8.64 -9.71
CA GLU A 60 -11.79 8.09 -10.03
C GLU A 60 -12.86 8.40 -8.96
N MET A 61 -12.45 8.65 -7.73
CA MET A 61 -13.41 8.88 -6.65
C MET A 61 -14.08 10.25 -6.75
N ASN A 62 -15.40 10.27 -6.65
CA ASN A 62 -16.18 11.50 -6.37
C ASN A 62 -16.02 11.90 -4.90
N VAL A 63 -14.86 12.44 -4.57
CA VAL A 63 -14.50 12.78 -3.19
C VAL A 63 -15.09 14.13 -2.81
N MET A 64 -16.19 14.10 -2.07
CA MET A 64 -16.83 15.33 -1.56
C MET A 64 -16.60 15.56 -0.05
N SER A 65 -16.17 14.54 0.70
CA SER A 65 -16.02 14.63 2.15
C SER A 65 -14.56 14.84 2.59
N PRO A 66 -14.28 15.79 3.48
CA PRO A 66 -12.95 15.99 4.05
C PRO A 66 -12.39 14.74 4.75
N VAL A 67 -13.28 13.93 5.35
CA VAL A 67 -12.91 12.71 6.06
C VAL A 67 -12.32 11.67 5.08
N ILE A 68 -12.95 11.50 3.91
CA ILE A 68 -12.43 10.63 2.84
C ILE A 68 -11.05 11.10 2.39
N TRP A 69 -10.86 12.42 2.24
CA TRP A 69 -9.58 13.01 1.85
C TRP A 69 -8.47 12.68 2.83
N ILE A 70 -8.72 12.86 4.11
CA ILE A 70 -7.77 12.56 5.18
C ILE A 70 -7.41 11.07 5.13
N SER A 71 -8.41 10.19 5.03
CA SER A 71 -8.18 8.75 4.96
C SER A 71 -7.35 8.35 3.73
N LEU A 72 -7.68 8.84 2.54
CA LEU A 72 -6.94 8.55 1.31
C LEU A 72 -5.52 9.15 1.34
N TRP A 73 -5.32 10.28 2.01
CA TRP A 73 -4.01 10.88 2.22
C TRP A 73 -3.12 9.95 3.08
N PHE A 74 -3.65 9.42 4.19
CA PHE A 74 -2.95 8.44 5.01
C PHE A 74 -2.62 7.17 4.22
N LEU A 75 -3.58 6.63 3.46
CA LEU A 75 -3.36 5.45 2.62
C LEU A 75 -2.27 5.69 1.57
N GLY A 76 -2.34 6.83 0.88
CA GLY A 76 -1.35 7.17 -0.15
C GLY A 76 0.05 7.32 0.42
N ILE A 77 0.23 8.03 1.55
CA ILE A 77 1.52 8.14 2.22
C ILE A 77 2.02 6.76 2.64
N TYR A 78 1.17 5.95 3.28
CA TYR A 78 1.50 4.60 3.70
C TYR A 78 2.00 3.76 2.53
N PHE A 79 1.25 3.70 1.43
CA PHE A 79 1.61 2.91 0.25
C PHE A 79 2.91 3.38 -0.40
N VAL A 80 3.07 4.68 -0.57
CA VAL A 80 4.27 5.24 -1.22
C VAL A 80 5.51 4.96 -0.40
N VAL A 81 5.49 5.26 0.90
CA VAL A 81 6.68 5.12 1.75
C VAL A 81 7.01 3.65 1.97
N ALA A 82 6.01 2.81 2.27
CA ALA A 82 6.22 1.37 2.46
C ALA A 82 6.76 0.69 1.19
N SER A 83 6.24 1.03 0.01
CA SER A 83 6.75 0.53 -1.26
C SER A 83 8.21 0.93 -1.51
N VAL A 84 8.56 2.18 -1.23
CA VAL A 84 9.92 2.69 -1.43
C VAL A 84 10.90 2.02 -0.47
N THR A 85 10.57 1.94 0.82
CA THR A 85 11.46 1.34 1.83
C THR A 85 11.60 -0.16 1.63
N ASP A 86 10.51 -0.87 1.35
CA ASP A 86 10.55 -2.30 1.05
C ASP A 86 11.39 -2.59 -0.20
N THR A 87 11.26 -1.80 -1.25
CA THR A 87 12.04 -1.98 -2.49
C THR A 87 13.53 -1.70 -2.29
N LEU A 88 13.90 -0.75 -1.42
CA LEU A 88 15.29 -0.33 -1.23
C LEU A 88 16.03 -1.18 -0.21
N ILE A 89 15.39 -1.52 0.91
CA ILE A 89 16.02 -2.19 2.06
C ILE A 89 15.26 -3.44 2.51
N CYS A 90 14.19 -3.84 1.81
CA CYS A 90 13.31 -4.96 2.17
C CYS A 90 12.77 -4.86 3.62
N GLN A 91 12.47 -3.64 4.04
CA GLN A 91 11.93 -3.33 5.37
C GLN A 91 10.81 -2.30 5.27
N VAL A 92 9.80 -2.47 6.12
CA VAL A 92 8.73 -1.49 6.31
C VAL A 92 8.70 -1.08 7.78
N TYR A 93 8.80 0.19 8.04
CA TYR A 93 8.85 0.73 9.41
C TYR A 93 7.50 0.57 10.13
N ASP A 94 7.53 0.17 11.41
CA ASP A 94 6.31 -0.05 12.21
C ASP A 94 5.42 1.20 12.28
N ILE A 95 6.02 2.39 12.34
CA ILE A 95 5.27 3.65 12.36
C ILE A 95 4.37 3.82 11.13
N LEU A 96 4.75 3.26 9.98
CA LEU A 96 3.92 3.30 8.77
C LEU A 96 2.67 2.44 8.93
N GLN A 97 2.77 1.31 9.65
CA GLN A 97 1.63 0.46 9.93
C GLN A 97 0.57 1.22 10.75
N TYR A 98 0.99 2.01 11.73
CA TYR A 98 0.05 2.86 12.48
C TYR A 98 -0.61 3.91 11.59
N ILE A 99 0.13 4.54 10.68
CA ILE A 99 -0.42 5.50 9.71
C ILE A 99 -1.50 4.82 8.84
N GLY A 100 -1.20 3.63 8.32
CA GLY A 100 -2.14 2.83 7.53
C GLY A 100 -3.40 2.44 8.30
N VAL A 101 -3.23 1.95 9.54
CA VAL A 101 -4.35 1.53 10.41
C VAL A 101 -5.23 2.73 10.80
N ILE A 102 -4.64 3.87 11.16
CA ILE A 102 -5.40 5.10 11.49
C ILE A 102 -6.22 5.54 10.28
N GLY A 103 -5.59 5.64 9.11
CA GLY A 103 -6.30 6.01 7.89
C GLY A 103 -7.42 5.02 7.53
N GLY A 104 -7.15 3.71 7.61
CA GLY A 104 -8.13 2.66 7.38
C GLY A 104 -9.27 2.67 8.40
N GLY A 105 -8.98 2.94 9.68
CA GLY A 105 -9.98 3.10 10.72
C GLY A 105 -10.91 4.29 10.48
N ILE A 106 -10.36 5.44 10.07
CA ILE A 106 -11.15 6.62 9.67
C ILE A 106 -12.06 6.28 8.50
N TRP A 107 -11.53 5.59 7.48
CA TRP A 107 -12.29 5.14 6.32
C TRP A 107 -13.43 4.22 6.70
N LEU A 108 -13.14 3.18 7.50
CA LEU A 108 -14.12 2.19 7.95
C LEU A 108 -15.23 2.84 8.78
N TRP A 109 -14.86 3.74 9.70
CA TRP A 109 -15.82 4.50 10.51
C TRP A 109 -16.75 5.36 9.64
N TYR A 110 -16.20 6.04 8.65
CA TYR A 110 -16.97 6.91 7.76
C TYR A 110 -17.92 6.12 6.84
N GLN A 111 -17.43 5.02 6.28
CA GLN A 111 -18.22 4.18 5.36
C GLN A 111 -19.27 3.35 6.09
N ASN A 112 -19.07 3.10 7.39
CA ASN A 112 -19.98 2.34 8.24
C ASN A 112 -20.51 1.04 7.55
N PRO A 113 -19.61 0.13 7.14
CA PRO A 113 -20.00 -1.07 6.41
C PRO A 113 -20.88 -1.97 7.27
N PRO A 114 -21.70 -2.85 6.64
CA PRO A 114 -22.52 -3.84 7.35
C PRO A 114 -21.66 -4.74 8.27
N ALA A 115 -22.24 -5.23 9.36
CA ALA A 115 -21.53 -6.01 10.39
C ALA A 115 -20.84 -7.27 9.84
N ASP A 116 -21.38 -7.89 8.79
CA ASP A 116 -20.76 -9.05 8.12
C ASP A 116 -19.38 -8.72 7.55
N LYS A 117 -19.15 -7.49 7.06
CA LYS A 117 -17.85 -7.02 6.57
C LYS A 117 -16.87 -6.80 7.72
N GLY A 118 -17.34 -6.31 8.86
CA GLY A 118 -16.55 -6.21 10.09
C GLY A 118 -16.11 -7.58 10.62
N ILE A 119 -17.01 -8.57 10.61
CA ILE A 119 -16.69 -9.96 10.98
C ILE A 119 -15.67 -10.54 9.98
N ALA A 120 -15.87 -10.36 8.68
CA ALA A 120 -14.94 -10.82 7.66
C ALA A 120 -13.53 -10.24 7.86
N LEU A 121 -13.45 -8.95 8.19
CA LEU A 121 -12.19 -8.26 8.50
C LEU A 121 -11.51 -8.86 9.73
N LEU A 122 -12.26 -9.12 10.79
CA LEU A 122 -11.72 -9.76 12.00
C LEU A 122 -11.16 -11.15 11.69
N VAL A 123 -11.94 -11.98 10.99
CA VAL A 123 -11.51 -13.33 10.59
C VAL A 123 -10.26 -13.28 9.75
N PHE A 124 -10.21 -12.38 8.74
CA PHE A 124 -9.04 -12.21 7.90
C PHE A 124 -7.82 -11.77 8.69
N SER A 125 -7.96 -10.81 9.60
CA SER A 125 -6.87 -10.35 10.46
C SER A 125 -6.34 -11.47 11.37
N LEU A 126 -7.21 -12.29 11.93
CA LEU A 126 -6.80 -13.46 12.71
C LEU A 126 -6.06 -14.50 11.86
N MET A 127 -6.50 -14.74 10.63
CA MET A 127 -5.78 -15.59 9.67
C MET A 127 -4.39 -15.04 9.36
N GLN A 128 -4.27 -13.72 9.16
CA GLN A 128 -2.99 -13.07 8.94
C GLN A 128 -2.04 -13.31 10.11
N TYR A 129 -2.47 -12.98 11.36
CA TYR A 129 -1.65 -13.15 12.54
C TYR A 129 -1.32 -14.62 12.85
N GLY A 130 -2.30 -15.52 12.73
CA GLY A 130 -2.14 -16.91 13.11
C GLY A 130 -1.36 -17.77 12.12
N ILE A 131 -1.48 -17.48 10.83
CA ILE A 131 -0.98 -18.35 9.76
C ILE A 131 -0.02 -17.60 8.83
N PHE A 132 -0.52 -16.54 8.17
CA PHE A 132 0.16 -15.98 7.02
C PHE A 132 1.40 -15.15 7.37
N MET A 133 1.40 -14.40 8.47
CA MET A 133 2.58 -13.63 8.91
C MET A 133 3.81 -14.49 9.16
N ARG A 134 3.61 -15.76 9.53
CA ARG A 134 4.72 -16.73 9.68
C ARG A 134 5.34 -17.15 8.36
N MET A 135 4.61 -16.99 7.26
CA MET A 135 5.06 -17.40 5.92
C MET A 135 5.84 -16.30 5.20
N TYR A 136 5.42 -15.04 5.33
CA TYR A 136 6.02 -13.95 4.54
C TYR A 136 6.49 -12.74 5.38
N GLY A 137 6.19 -12.69 6.66
CA GLY A 137 6.66 -11.65 7.57
C GLY A 137 5.56 -10.76 8.13
N ASN A 138 5.85 -10.13 9.27
CA ASN A 138 4.87 -9.32 10.00
C ASN A 138 4.47 -8.05 9.24
N ALA A 139 5.42 -7.38 8.59
CA ALA A 139 5.17 -6.14 7.87
C ALA A 139 4.21 -6.34 6.70
N ASP A 140 4.41 -7.41 5.93
CA ASP A 140 3.56 -7.76 4.79
C ASP A 140 2.14 -8.16 5.25
N GLY A 141 2.05 -8.95 6.34
CA GLY A 141 0.77 -9.33 6.92
C GLY A 141 -0.03 -8.10 7.40
N MET A 142 0.63 -7.14 8.04
CA MET A 142 0.01 -5.87 8.39
C MET A 142 -0.39 -5.07 7.15
N GLY A 143 0.41 -5.10 6.08
CA GLY A 143 0.06 -4.50 4.79
C GLY A 143 -1.27 -5.03 4.25
N TYR A 144 -1.46 -6.34 4.26
CA TYR A 144 -2.74 -6.96 3.89
C TYR A 144 -3.89 -6.56 4.83
N CYS A 145 -3.65 -6.47 6.13
CA CYS A 145 -4.66 -6.01 7.09
C CYS A 145 -5.06 -4.55 6.82
N VAL A 146 -4.11 -3.66 6.56
CA VAL A 146 -4.40 -2.26 6.21
C VAL A 146 -5.23 -2.18 4.93
N CYS A 147 -4.83 -2.88 3.88
CA CYS A 147 -5.60 -2.93 2.64
C CYS A 147 -7.04 -3.43 2.87
N SER A 148 -7.21 -4.48 3.71
CA SER A 148 -8.53 -5.04 3.99
C SER A 148 -9.44 -4.09 4.77
N LEU A 149 -8.91 -3.16 5.61
CA LEU A 149 -9.70 -2.09 6.21
C LEU A 149 -10.37 -1.21 5.15
N TYR A 150 -9.63 -0.83 4.12
CA TYR A 150 -10.17 -0.01 3.04
C TYR A 150 -11.14 -0.79 2.14
N LEU A 151 -10.83 -2.06 1.84
CA LEU A 151 -11.70 -2.91 1.06
C LEU A 151 -13.02 -3.22 1.80
N ALA A 152 -12.98 -3.44 3.12
CA ALA A 152 -14.18 -3.62 3.94
C ALA A 152 -15.09 -2.39 3.90
N GLY A 153 -14.54 -1.20 4.06
CA GLY A 153 -15.28 0.04 3.90
C GLY A 153 -15.82 0.25 2.48
N ALA A 154 -15.14 -0.29 1.46
CA ALA A 154 -15.63 -0.33 0.10
C ALA A 154 -16.68 -1.44 -0.14
N GLY A 155 -17.04 -2.24 0.86
CA GLY A 155 -18.10 -3.25 0.80
C GLY A 155 -17.61 -4.66 0.44
N PHE A 156 -16.29 -4.89 0.34
CA PHE A 156 -15.73 -6.22 0.14
C PHE A 156 -15.80 -7.05 1.43
N GLY A 157 -15.95 -8.35 1.27
CA GLY A 157 -15.90 -9.33 2.35
C GLY A 157 -14.63 -10.19 2.29
N LEU A 158 -14.66 -11.32 3.02
CA LEU A 158 -13.52 -12.23 3.14
C LEU A 158 -12.99 -12.70 1.77
N GLU A 159 -13.87 -12.98 0.82
CA GLU A 159 -13.50 -13.38 -0.54
C GLU A 159 -12.65 -12.29 -1.23
N GLY A 160 -13.07 -11.02 -1.13
CA GLY A 160 -12.31 -9.91 -1.68
C GLY A 160 -10.91 -9.81 -1.07
N PHE A 161 -10.77 -9.99 0.24
CA PHE A 161 -9.45 -9.96 0.90
C PHE A 161 -8.54 -11.10 0.44
N LEU A 162 -9.10 -12.30 0.24
CA LEU A 162 -8.36 -13.43 -0.30
C LEU A 162 -7.99 -13.22 -1.77
N TYR A 163 -8.88 -12.66 -2.58
CA TYR A 163 -8.56 -12.30 -3.96
C TYR A 163 -7.45 -11.24 -4.05
N GLN A 164 -7.42 -10.28 -3.14
CA GLN A 164 -6.31 -9.32 -3.06
C GLN A 164 -4.97 -10.04 -2.85
N MET A 165 -4.92 -10.99 -1.90
CA MET A 165 -3.72 -11.77 -1.65
C MET A 165 -3.32 -12.58 -2.89
N LEU A 166 -4.25 -13.30 -3.49
CA LEU A 166 -4.01 -14.09 -4.70
C LEU A 166 -3.50 -13.23 -5.86
N ALA A 167 -4.11 -12.06 -6.07
CA ALA A 167 -3.68 -11.13 -7.11
C ALA A 167 -2.25 -10.61 -6.85
N GLY A 168 -1.92 -10.26 -5.61
CA GLY A 168 -0.58 -9.83 -5.22
C GLY A 168 0.46 -10.92 -5.47
N PHE A 169 0.21 -12.16 -5.05
CA PHE A 169 1.10 -13.30 -5.30
C PHE A 169 1.20 -13.65 -6.78
N LEU A 170 0.12 -13.54 -7.55
CA LEU A 170 0.14 -13.76 -8.99
C LEU A 170 1.06 -12.74 -9.68
N ILE A 171 0.93 -11.46 -9.36
CA ILE A 171 1.80 -10.41 -9.91
C ILE A 171 3.25 -10.69 -9.53
N LEU A 172 3.53 -11.01 -8.26
CA LEU A 172 4.87 -11.37 -7.79
C LEU A 172 5.45 -12.54 -8.61
N THR A 173 4.68 -13.62 -8.78
CA THR A 173 5.10 -14.82 -9.51
C THR A 173 5.39 -14.50 -10.98
N LEU A 174 4.52 -13.73 -11.63
CA LEU A 174 4.72 -13.32 -13.01
C LEU A 174 5.99 -12.46 -13.16
N VAL A 175 6.18 -11.47 -12.30
CA VAL A 175 7.38 -10.62 -12.34
C VAL A 175 8.64 -11.46 -12.12
N GLN A 176 8.63 -12.41 -11.18
CA GLN A 176 9.77 -13.30 -10.95
C GLN A 176 10.06 -14.20 -12.15
N LEU A 177 9.05 -14.80 -12.77
CA LEU A 177 9.22 -15.62 -13.96
C LEU A 177 9.86 -14.83 -15.11
N PHE A 178 9.44 -13.57 -15.31
CA PHE A 178 10.02 -12.71 -16.33
C PHE A 178 11.44 -12.25 -15.97
N CYS A 179 11.71 -11.91 -14.71
CA CYS A 179 13.03 -11.47 -14.28
C CYS A 179 14.04 -12.64 -14.19
N CYS A 180 13.64 -13.84 -13.75
CA CYS A 180 14.51 -15.00 -13.68
C CYS A 180 14.90 -15.54 -15.07
N ASN A 181 14.04 -15.39 -16.09
CA ASN A 181 14.40 -15.73 -17.48
C ASN A 181 15.52 -14.84 -18.06
N ILE A 182 15.79 -13.70 -17.44
CA ILE A 182 16.83 -12.76 -17.88
C ILE A 182 18.16 -13.03 -17.13
N ASN A 183 18.11 -13.58 -15.91
CA ASN A 183 19.29 -13.79 -15.06
C ASN A 183 19.55 -15.27 -14.76
N THR A 184 20.08 -16.02 -15.73
CA THR A 184 20.50 -17.43 -15.58
C THR A 184 21.76 -17.65 -14.73
N LYS A 185 22.21 -16.69 -13.96
CA LYS A 185 23.37 -16.83 -13.06
C LYS A 185 22.99 -16.62 -11.60
N GLY A 186 22.46 -17.67 -10.95
CA GLY A 186 22.76 -18.06 -9.57
C GLY A 186 22.54 -17.07 -8.41
N GLN A 187 21.85 -15.94 -8.55
CA GLN A 187 21.62 -14.97 -7.46
C GLN A 187 20.22 -15.09 -6.83
N LEU A 188 19.86 -16.27 -6.37
CA LEU A 188 18.58 -16.55 -5.69
C LEU A 188 18.63 -16.31 -4.18
N LYS A 189 19.39 -15.34 -3.67
CA LYS A 189 19.51 -15.08 -2.22
C LYS A 189 19.21 -13.65 -1.77
N GLN A 190 18.57 -12.83 -2.57
CA GLN A 190 18.13 -11.52 -2.06
C GLN A 190 16.68 -11.61 -1.57
N PRO A 191 16.36 -11.04 -0.42
CA PRO A 191 14.98 -10.91 0.04
C PRO A 191 14.17 -10.16 -1.02
N ILE A 192 12.92 -10.58 -1.19
CA ILE A 192 12.05 -10.03 -2.23
C ILE A 192 11.13 -9.01 -1.56
N ALA A 193 11.15 -7.79 -2.06
CA ALA A 193 10.18 -6.78 -1.68
C ALA A 193 8.76 -7.25 -2.05
N LEU A 194 7.90 -7.53 -1.06
CA LEU A 194 6.54 -8.00 -1.29
C LEU A 194 5.52 -6.85 -1.36
N PHE A 195 5.81 -5.75 -0.70
CA PHE A 195 4.86 -4.66 -0.50
C PHE A 195 4.32 -4.02 -1.82
N PRO A 196 5.13 -3.80 -2.86
CA PRO A 196 4.63 -3.30 -4.15
C PRO A 196 3.57 -4.22 -4.78
N TYR A 197 3.66 -5.53 -4.55
CA TYR A 197 2.70 -6.52 -5.08
C TYR A 197 1.41 -6.56 -4.25
N ILE A 198 1.49 -6.31 -2.94
CA ILE A 198 0.32 -6.12 -2.07
C ILE A 198 -0.51 -4.95 -2.59
N ILE A 199 0.15 -3.83 -2.90
CA ILE A 199 -0.52 -2.66 -3.49
C ILE A 199 -1.13 -3.01 -4.85
N GLY A 200 -0.40 -3.74 -5.71
CA GLY A 200 -0.90 -4.18 -7.01
C GLY A 200 -2.20 -5.00 -6.89
N GLY A 201 -2.23 -5.97 -5.97
CA GLY A 201 -3.42 -6.77 -5.67
C GLY A 201 -4.59 -5.91 -5.15
N PHE A 202 -4.31 -4.96 -4.26
CA PHE A 202 -5.29 -4.00 -3.76
C PHE A 202 -5.88 -3.16 -4.91
N MET A 203 -5.05 -2.63 -5.78
CA MET A 203 -5.48 -1.80 -6.92
C MET A 203 -6.39 -2.55 -7.87
N ILE A 204 -6.06 -3.81 -8.20
CA ILE A 204 -6.90 -4.65 -9.08
C ILE A 204 -8.31 -4.75 -8.51
N LEU A 205 -8.46 -5.04 -7.21
CA LEU A 205 -9.78 -5.14 -6.59
C LEU A 205 -10.48 -3.79 -6.49
N TRP A 206 -9.74 -2.74 -6.16
CA TRP A 206 -10.30 -1.41 -6.07
C TRP A 206 -10.96 -0.97 -7.38
N TYR A 207 -10.34 -1.31 -8.52
CA TYR A 207 -10.88 -1.00 -9.85
C TYR A 207 -11.95 -1.99 -10.34
N SER A 208 -12.07 -3.15 -9.72
CA SER A 208 -13.10 -4.14 -10.11
C SER A 208 -14.50 -3.79 -9.61
N LYS A 209 -14.63 -2.74 -8.80
CA LYS A 209 -15.89 -2.25 -8.23
C LYS A 209 -16.58 -1.25 -9.14
#